data_fabe463843e04799ba269b06edfddb6e
#
_entry.id   fabe463843e04799ba269b06edfddb6e
#
_cell.length_a   1.000
_cell.length_b   1.000
_cell.length_c   1.000
_cell.angle_alpha   90.00
_cell.angle_beta   90.00
_cell.angle_gamma   90.00
#
_symmetry.space_group_name_H-M   'P 1'
#
loop_
_entity.id
_entity.type
_entity.pdbx_description
1 polymer ?
#
loop_
_entity_poly.entity_id
_entity_poly.type
_entity_poly.pdbx_seq_one_letter_code
_entity_poly.pdbx_strand_id
1 'polypeptide(L)'
;EAKNLLQQHFELIAESRIYESPAVDYLNQPDFYNQVLEFKLPLESPESVMSLLLDLESEMGRNRLIPKGPRLIDLDILFWGLSKIESPTLHIPHPRLFDRSFVVLPLSELPGFKILKENFIFKFQFDNHAIALS
;
A
#
# COMPACT_ATOMS: atom_id res chain seq x y z
N GLU A 1 1.37 -11.16 8.63
CA GLU A 1 1.49 -10.49 9.94
C GLU A 1 0.88 -9.09 9.90
N ALA A 2 1.26 -8.25 8.92
CA ALA A 2 0.71 -6.90 8.81
C ALA A 2 -0.81 -6.93 8.65
N LYS A 3 -1.32 -7.82 7.80
CA LYS A 3 -2.75 -7.96 7.58
C LYS A 3 -3.48 -8.28 8.87
N ASN A 4 -2.94 -9.20 9.67
CA ASN A 4 -3.55 -9.58 10.94
C ASN A 4 -3.61 -8.41 11.92
N LEU A 5 -2.54 -7.63 11.99
CA LEU A 5 -2.51 -6.43 12.85
C LEU A 5 -3.53 -5.39 12.38
N LEU A 6 -3.61 -5.16 11.07
CA LEU A 6 -4.56 -4.21 10.52
C LEU A 6 -6.00 -4.62 10.76
N GLN A 7 -6.30 -5.93 10.72
CA GLN A 7 -7.64 -6.43 10.98
C GLN A 7 -8.09 -6.26 12.43
N GLN A 8 -7.16 -6.01 13.33
CA GLN A 8 -7.51 -5.68 14.72
C GLN A 8 -8.07 -4.27 14.85
N HIS A 9 -7.81 -3.40 13.88
CA HIS A 9 -8.19 -2.00 13.91
C HIS A 9 -9.22 -1.63 12.85
N PHE A 10 -9.26 -2.35 11.74
CA PHE A 10 -10.09 -2.01 10.59
C PHE A 10 -10.81 -3.24 10.06
N GLU A 11 -11.96 -3.01 9.45
CA GLU A 11 -12.74 -4.09 8.84
C GLU A 11 -12.26 -4.32 7.41
N LEU A 12 -11.68 -5.50 7.16
CA LEU A 12 -11.17 -5.87 5.85
C LEU A 12 -12.33 -6.24 4.91
N ILE A 13 -12.34 -5.63 3.73
CA ILE A 13 -13.30 -5.93 2.66
C ILE A 13 -12.71 -6.94 1.68
N ALA A 14 -11.47 -6.72 1.25
CA ALA A 14 -10.85 -7.57 0.25
C ALA A 14 -9.32 -7.39 0.28
N GLU A 15 -8.64 -8.36 -0.30
CA GLU A 15 -7.18 -8.33 -0.46
C GLU A 15 -6.78 -8.73 -1.86
N SER A 16 -5.71 -8.14 -2.37
CA SER A 16 -5.14 -8.53 -3.65
C SER A 16 -4.20 -9.72 -3.47
N ARG A 17 -3.78 -10.31 -4.58
CA ARG A 17 -2.62 -11.20 -4.58
C ARG A 17 -1.37 -10.40 -4.21
N ILE A 18 -0.33 -11.11 -3.80
CA ILE A 18 0.97 -10.48 -3.56
C ILE A 18 1.68 -10.35 -4.90
N TYR A 19 2.25 -9.19 -5.16
CA TYR A 19 3.02 -8.92 -6.38
C TYR A 19 4.48 -8.75 -6.06
N GLU A 20 5.31 -9.34 -6.90
CA GLU A 20 6.77 -9.21 -6.81
C GLU A 20 7.25 -8.24 -7.88
N SER A 21 8.13 -7.31 -7.50
CA SER A 21 8.78 -6.41 -8.44
C SER A 21 10.28 -6.38 -8.18
N PRO A 22 11.12 -6.32 -9.23
CA PRO A 22 12.57 -6.28 -9.05
C PRO A 22 13.02 -4.96 -8.45
N ALA A 23 14.11 -5.01 -7.67
CA ALA A 23 14.77 -3.80 -7.19
C ALA A 23 15.55 -3.19 -8.37
N VAL A 24 15.08 -2.02 -8.84
CA VAL A 24 15.58 -1.43 -10.10
C VAL A 24 16.95 -0.77 -9.93
N ASP A 25 17.22 -0.18 -8.76
CA ASP A 25 18.39 0.66 -8.54
C ASP A 25 19.57 -0.04 -7.91
N TYR A 26 19.40 -1.25 -7.40
CA TYR A 26 20.45 -1.98 -6.69
C TYR A 26 20.41 -3.46 -7.02
N LEU A 27 21.39 -3.93 -7.76
CA LEU A 27 21.48 -5.31 -8.22
C LEU A 27 21.60 -6.33 -7.07
N ASN A 28 22.01 -5.89 -5.89
CA ASN A 28 22.23 -6.76 -4.74
C ASN A 28 21.09 -6.73 -3.71
N GLN A 29 20.01 -6.01 -4.01
CA GLN A 29 18.85 -5.99 -3.11
C GLN A 29 17.83 -7.03 -3.51
N PRO A 30 17.16 -7.65 -2.54
CA PRO A 30 16.07 -8.57 -2.87
C PRO A 30 14.91 -7.83 -3.54
N ASP A 31 14.11 -8.58 -4.26
CA ASP A 31 12.90 -8.04 -4.88
C ASP A 31 11.94 -7.54 -3.81
N PHE A 32 11.10 -6.59 -4.22
CA PHE A 32 10.05 -6.05 -3.37
C PHE A 32 8.76 -6.85 -3.53
N TYR A 33 8.02 -6.97 -2.44
CA TYR A 33 6.71 -7.62 -2.42
C TYR A 33 5.67 -6.62 -1.98
N ASN A 34 4.58 -6.54 -2.73
CA ASN A 34 3.50 -5.59 -2.46
C ASN A 34 2.15 -6.26 -2.52
N GLN A 35 1.26 -5.82 -1.67
CA GLN A 35 -0.12 -6.27 -1.64
C GLN A 35 -0.98 -5.08 -1.29
N VAL A 36 -2.15 -4.98 -1.92
CA VAL A 36 -3.11 -3.92 -1.61
C VAL A 36 -4.30 -4.54 -0.88
N LEU A 37 -4.69 -3.88 0.20
CA LEU A 37 -5.82 -4.29 1.03
C LEU A 37 -6.89 -3.22 0.97
N GLU A 38 -8.13 -3.65 0.91
CA GLU A 38 -9.27 -2.74 0.95
C GLU A 38 -10.01 -2.89 2.27
N PHE A 39 -10.19 -1.78 2.98
CA PHE A 39 -10.88 -1.73 4.25
C PHE A 39 -12.08 -0.81 4.17
N LYS A 40 -13.07 -1.07 5.02
CA LYS A 40 -14.15 -0.13 5.25
C LYS A 40 -13.57 1.16 5.82
N LEU A 41 -14.08 2.32 5.35
CA LEU A 41 -13.62 3.61 5.88
C LEU A 41 -13.86 3.69 7.37
N PRO A 42 -12.80 3.96 8.16
CA PRO A 42 -12.96 4.11 9.60
C PRO A 42 -13.56 5.47 9.94
N LEU A 43 -13.94 5.62 11.21
CA LEU A 43 -14.46 6.90 11.72
C LEU A 43 -13.34 7.90 11.99
N GLU A 44 -12.12 7.41 12.19
CA GLU A 44 -10.94 8.23 12.47
C GLU A 44 -10.53 9.01 11.23
N SER A 45 -9.77 10.09 11.43
CA SER A 45 -9.24 10.89 10.33
C SER A 45 -8.11 10.17 9.60
N PRO A 46 -7.82 10.54 8.32
CA PRO A 46 -6.66 9.99 7.62
C PRO A 46 -5.34 10.19 8.36
N GLU A 47 -5.18 11.34 9.02
CA GLU A 47 -3.97 11.65 9.79
C GLU A 47 -3.82 10.71 10.98
N SER A 48 -4.91 10.43 11.68
CA SER A 48 -4.92 9.49 12.81
C SER A 48 -4.59 8.08 12.33
N VAL A 49 -5.16 7.66 11.20
CA VAL A 49 -4.88 6.34 10.64
C VAL A 49 -3.42 6.25 10.21
N MET A 50 -2.88 7.27 9.55
CA MET A 50 -1.48 7.26 9.14
C MET A 50 -0.54 7.16 10.36
N SER A 51 -0.87 7.87 11.43
CA SER A 51 -0.11 7.77 12.68
C SER A 51 -0.14 6.35 13.25
N LEU A 52 -1.29 5.70 13.21
CA LEU A 52 -1.42 4.30 13.64
C LEU A 52 -0.57 3.38 12.75
N LEU A 53 -0.59 3.58 11.44
CA LEU A 53 0.20 2.76 10.52
C LEU A 53 1.69 2.88 10.81
N LEU A 54 2.17 4.09 11.11
CA LEU A 54 3.57 4.28 11.49
C LEU A 54 3.91 3.56 12.81
N ASP A 55 2.99 3.57 13.76
CA ASP A 55 3.18 2.83 15.01
C ASP A 55 3.23 1.32 14.77
N LEU A 56 2.38 0.80 13.89
CA LEU A 56 2.38 -0.61 13.54
C LEU A 56 3.67 -1.02 12.83
N GLU A 57 4.17 -0.18 11.94
CA GLU A 57 5.47 -0.42 11.29
C GLU A 57 6.59 -0.52 12.34
N SER A 58 6.62 0.40 13.29
CA SER A 58 7.59 0.39 14.37
C SER A 58 7.48 -0.86 15.21
N GLU A 59 6.27 -1.28 15.53
CA GLU A 59 6.03 -2.48 16.31
C GLU A 59 6.55 -3.73 15.59
N MET A 60 6.26 -3.85 14.31
CA MET A 60 6.75 -4.98 13.51
C MET A 60 8.28 -4.96 13.37
N GLY A 61 8.87 -3.80 13.24
CA GLY A 61 10.32 -3.64 13.17
C GLY A 61 11.02 -3.97 14.48
N ARG A 62 10.41 -3.68 15.62
CA ARG A 62 10.98 -3.97 16.95
C ARG A 62 11.09 -5.46 17.25
N ASN A 63 10.27 -6.26 16.61
CA ASN A 63 10.26 -7.70 16.83
C ASN A 63 11.34 -8.42 16.04
N ARG A 64 12.28 -7.67 15.43
CA ARG A 64 13.32 -8.25 14.62
C ARG A 64 14.71 -8.03 15.21
N LEU A 65 15.54 -9.06 15.03
CA LEU A 65 16.86 -9.12 15.66
C LEU A 65 17.95 -8.37 14.90
N ILE A 66 17.64 -7.74 13.78
CA ILE A 66 18.61 -7.03 12.95
C ILE A 66 18.34 -5.52 13.02
N PRO A 67 19.08 -4.78 13.85
CA PRO A 67 18.77 -3.35 14.09
C PRO A 67 19.01 -2.43 12.89
N LYS A 68 19.75 -2.87 11.88
CA LYS A 68 20.07 -2.06 10.69
C LYS A 68 19.67 -2.74 9.38
N GLY A 69 18.76 -3.69 9.46
CA GLY A 69 18.25 -4.32 8.26
C GLY A 69 17.41 -3.38 7.43
N PRO A 70 17.17 -3.70 6.15
CA PRO A 70 16.26 -2.92 5.33
C PRO A 70 14.89 -2.87 5.99
N ARG A 71 14.16 -1.79 5.70
CA ARG A 71 12.80 -1.63 6.19
C ARG A 71 11.98 -2.82 5.72
N LEU A 72 11.42 -3.56 6.68
CA LEU A 72 10.79 -4.84 6.38
C LEU A 72 9.40 -4.71 5.85
N ILE A 73 8.74 -3.60 6.16
CA ILE A 73 7.41 -3.34 5.70
C ILE A 73 7.14 -1.84 5.69
N ASP A 74 6.47 -1.40 4.64
CA ASP A 74 5.93 -0.06 4.53
C ASP A 74 4.41 -0.18 4.49
N LEU A 75 3.75 0.56 5.36
CA LEU A 75 2.30 0.68 5.35
C LEU A 75 1.92 2.07 4.86
N ASP A 76 1.08 2.14 3.84
CA ASP A 76 0.72 3.42 3.25
C ASP A 76 -0.76 3.46 2.91
N ILE A 77 -1.33 4.66 2.95
CA ILE A 77 -2.70 4.89 2.54
C ILE A 77 -2.70 5.32 1.07
N LEU A 78 -3.30 4.50 0.21
CA LEU A 78 -3.36 4.79 -1.21
C LEU A 78 -4.54 5.68 -1.56
N PHE A 79 -5.71 5.35 -1.02
CA PHE A 79 -6.96 6.08 -1.24
C PHE A 79 -7.73 6.19 0.06
N TRP A 80 -8.51 7.26 0.18
CA TRP A 80 -9.44 7.47 1.28
C TRP A 80 -10.80 7.78 0.68
N GLY A 81 -11.53 6.71 0.31
CA GLY A 81 -12.71 6.87 -0.51
C GLY A 81 -12.32 7.58 -1.81
N LEU A 82 -13.05 8.61 -2.15
CA LEU A 82 -12.76 9.44 -3.32
C LEU A 82 -12.15 10.79 -2.93
N SER A 83 -11.77 10.94 -1.68
CA SER A 83 -11.22 12.20 -1.17
C SER A 83 -9.84 12.49 -1.73
N LYS A 84 -9.56 13.77 -1.94
CA LYS A 84 -8.22 14.26 -2.27
C LYS A 84 -7.73 15.04 -1.07
N ILE A 85 -6.65 14.55 -0.48
CA ILE A 85 -6.10 15.13 0.75
C ILE A 85 -4.67 15.57 0.48
N GLU A 86 -4.41 16.86 0.70
CA GLU A 86 -3.07 17.41 0.59
C GLU A 86 -2.77 18.24 1.84
N SER A 87 -1.76 17.81 2.56
CA SER A 87 -1.26 18.52 3.73
C SER A 87 0.25 18.37 3.75
N PRO A 88 0.96 19.11 4.63
CA PRO A 88 2.42 18.95 4.70
C PRO A 88 2.88 17.53 4.99
N THR A 89 2.05 16.72 5.61
CA THR A 89 2.42 15.36 6.03
C THR A 89 1.71 14.26 5.27
N LEU A 90 0.71 14.58 4.43
CA LEU A 90 -0.13 13.53 3.85
C LEU A 90 -0.65 13.94 2.47
N HIS A 91 -0.40 13.09 1.48
CA HIS A 91 -0.91 13.26 0.11
C HIS A 91 -1.69 12.00 -0.28
N ILE A 92 -3.00 12.15 -0.48
CA ILE A 92 -3.88 11.03 -0.85
C ILE A 92 -4.78 11.47 -2.01
N PRO A 93 -4.79 10.77 -3.13
CA PRO A 93 -3.82 9.76 -3.54
C PRO A 93 -2.49 10.40 -3.96
N HIS A 94 -1.38 9.69 -3.71
CA HIS A 94 -0.08 10.19 -4.13
C HIS A 94 0.01 10.14 -5.66
N PRO A 95 0.43 11.22 -6.34
CA PRO A 95 0.38 11.26 -7.80
C PRO A 95 1.23 10.18 -8.47
N ARG A 96 2.31 9.74 -7.84
CA ARG A 96 3.18 8.71 -8.39
C ARG A 96 2.62 7.30 -8.36
N LEU A 97 1.57 7.06 -7.58
CA LEU A 97 1.03 5.70 -7.50
C LEU A 97 0.50 5.22 -8.86
N PHE A 98 0.00 6.15 -9.68
CA PHE A 98 -0.56 5.81 -10.98
C PHE A 98 0.48 5.31 -11.99
N ASP A 99 1.77 5.56 -11.73
CA ASP A 99 2.88 5.11 -12.56
C ASP A 99 3.52 3.81 -12.07
N ARG A 100 3.04 3.27 -10.96
CA ARG A 100 3.64 2.11 -10.30
C ARG A 100 2.82 0.85 -10.52
N SER A 101 3.34 -0.07 -11.35
CA SER A 101 2.65 -1.33 -11.62
C SER A 101 2.41 -2.13 -10.33
N PHE A 102 3.36 -2.07 -9.39
CA PHE A 102 3.26 -2.80 -8.11
C PHE A 102 2.21 -2.22 -7.17
N VAL A 103 1.58 -1.11 -7.55
CA VAL A 103 0.43 -0.52 -6.85
C VAL A 103 -0.84 -0.72 -7.68
N VAL A 104 -0.83 -0.31 -8.95
CA VAL A 104 -2.03 -0.32 -9.80
C VAL A 104 -2.51 -1.73 -10.09
N LEU A 105 -1.60 -2.67 -10.39
CA LEU A 105 -2.02 -4.04 -10.71
C LEU A 105 -2.71 -4.75 -9.53
N PRO A 106 -2.12 -4.77 -8.32
CA PRO A 106 -2.86 -5.35 -7.19
C PRO A 106 -4.14 -4.58 -6.87
N LEU A 107 -4.11 -3.24 -6.96
CA LEU A 107 -5.29 -2.42 -6.72
C LEU A 107 -6.44 -2.79 -7.66
N SER A 108 -6.14 -3.09 -8.92
CA SER A 108 -7.14 -3.42 -9.92
C SER A 108 -7.90 -4.72 -9.62
N GLU A 109 -7.40 -5.55 -8.72
CA GLU A 109 -8.05 -6.79 -8.31
C GLU A 109 -9.16 -6.57 -7.28
N LEU A 110 -9.24 -5.39 -6.68
CA LEU A 110 -10.13 -5.13 -5.55
C LEU A 110 -11.52 -4.66 -6.02
N PRO A 111 -12.58 -5.01 -5.27
CA PRO A 111 -13.94 -4.57 -5.64
C PRO A 111 -14.09 -3.05 -5.76
N GLY A 112 -13.40 -2.29 -4.90
CA GLY A 112 -13.47 -0.83 -4.93
C GLY A 112 -12.81 -0.18 -6.14
N PHE A 113 -12.02 -0.93 -6.91
CA PHE A 113 -11.32 -0.37 -8.06
C PHE A 113 -12.27 0.21 -9.11
N LYS A 114 -13.43 -0.41 -9.29
CA LYS A 114 -14.41 0.06 -10.26
C LYS A 114 -14.80 1.51 -10.03
N ILE A 115 -15.04 1.88 -8.77
CA ILE A 115 -15.40 3.25 -8.41
C ILE A 115 -14.19 4.17 -8.57
N LEU A 116 -13.02 3.72 -8.18
CA LEU A 116 -11.80 4.50 -8.35
C LEU A 116 -11.53 4.79 -9.81
N LYS A 117 -11.71 3.81 -10.67
CA LYS A 117 -11.48 3.96 -12.11
C LYS A 117 -12.43 4.98 -12.75
N GLU A 118 -13.62 5.14 -12.20
CA GLU A 118 -14.58 6.13 -12.68
C GLU A 118 -14.22 7.57 -12.27
N ASN A 119 -13.40 7.72 -11.22
CA ASN A 119 -13.09 9.03 -10.63
C ASN A 119 -11.63 9.45 -10.76
N PHE A 120 -10.73 8.52 -11.07
CA PHE A 120 -9.30 8.78 -11.25
C PHE A 120 -8.84 8.16 -12.56
N ILE A 121 -7.79 8.73 -13.15
CA ILE A 121 -7.25 8.25 -14.41
C ILE A 121 -6.16 7.22 -14.15
N PHE A 122 -6.43 5.97 -14.55
CA PHE A 122 -5.47 4.89 -14.46
C PHE A 122 -4.93 4.52 -15.84
N LYS A 123 -3.66 4.17 -15.91
CA LYS A 123 -3.04 3.60 -17.10
C LYS A 123 -2.49 2.23 -16.76
N PHE A 124 -2.37 1.37 -17.78
CA PHE A 124 -1.88 0.01 -17.60
C PHE A 124 -0.64 -0.27 -18.45
N GLN A 125 0.08 0.79 -18.83
CA GLN A 125 1.40 0.71 -19.45
C GLN A 125 2.40 1.32 -18.47
N PHE A 126 3.40 0.54 -18.10
CA PHE A 126 4.34 0.92 -17.06
C PHE A 126 5.77 0.72 -17.53
N ASP A 127 6.68 1.55 -17.01
CA ASP A 127 8.14 1.38 -17.19
C ASP A 127 8.72 0.35 -16.22
N ASN A 128 7.91 -0.13 -15.30
CA ASN A 128 8.30 -1.08 -14.28
C ASN A 128 7.41 -2.32 -14.36
N HIS A 129 7.87 -3.44 -13.81
CA HIS A 129 7.17 -4.71 -13.91
C HIS A 129 6.90 -5.30 -12.53
N ALA A 130 5.63 -5.63 -12.28
CA ALA A 130 5.23 -6.39 -11.11
C ALA A 130 4.48 -7.64 -11.59
N ILE A 131 4.72 -8.77 -10.94
CA ILE A 131 4.16 -10.06 -11.33
C ILE A 131 3.43 -10.63 -10.13
N ALA A 132 2.19 -11.07 -10.34
CA ALA A 132 1.41 -11.72 -9.30
C ALA A 132 2.00 -13.09 -8.97
N LEU A 133 2.09 -13.42 -7.68
CA LEU A 133 2.71 -14.66 -7.22
C LEU A 133 1.75 -15.84 -7.20
N SER A 134 0.59 -15.76 -7.61
CA SER A 134 -0.29 -16.92 -7.72
C SER A 134 -1.64 -16.56 -8.27
#